data_f45f63f06c24d07557412a186117d345
#
_entry.id   f45f63f06c24d07557412a186117d345
#
_cell.length_a   1.000
_cell.length_b   1.000
_cell.length_c   1.000
_cell.angle_alpha   90.00
_cell.angle_beta   90.00
_cell.angle_gamma   90.00
#
_symmetry.space_group_name_H-M   'P 1'
#
loop_
_entity.id
_entity.type
_entity.pdbx_description
1 polymer ?
#
loop_
_entity_poly.entity_id
_entity_poly.type
_entity_poly.pdbx_seq_one_letter_code
_entity_poly.pdbx_strand_id
1 'polypeptide(L)'
;MKPNNKLHIAKNTLSLFRIGYITDLFLCSVGYVNIAAEVGKVIFLLWALSLIFSDYIAALRIKKISYFGWLVLFIISNIVTVLLQGYNDGVWESTLMLVHLPVIFFIFYGLHSECDSEDNTKTILYEFYTICNIFMYLSLVLNIISIFSLYIVGKSVTYSFGYLVVYENRFTGVYFNPNLMAFSSFCAAVCCHILLQKKFVLTTTGKAAARAKIITTYVSLILNLAVIFLTDSNATAVIIICYVFTFLCYRIFGGRYINAAFLVKRIILLAAALAFLSVGVFVSRTLFQTGATHTMNDPSSSANTFYDSDDELNEITFEHQNKNLDSGRIKLFKQGINVFKHHPVMGVGKGNIQKYGNRYNNNKMKYSDFHNGYLTILVCSGLIGFLLFAGFAVCLSYRMIKCLFSVKPVIKDDAFPCIVSFIAAYCIYTLFEKAMVFEVSFMVTIFWLFLGYACTYMRSNEGGNYCVYAFSSRFEKKSVDDKGNNTK
;
A
#
# COMPACT_ATOMS: atom_id res chain seq x y z
N MET A 1 -27.18 4.22 -7.59
CA MET A 1 -26.40 5.45 -7.83
C MET A 1 -26.77 5.99 -9.21
N LYS A 2 -27.14 7.28 -9.29
CA LYS A 2 -27.56 7.90 -10.57
C LYS A 2 -26.35 8.03 -11.52
N PRO A 3 -26.56 7.99 -12.86
CA PRO A 3 -25.48 8.08 -13.86
C PRO A 3 -24.61 9.35 -13.77
N ASN A 4 -25.04 10.36 -13.05
CA ASN A 4 -24.31 11.61 -12.83
C ASN A 4 -22.93 11.47 -12.17
N ASN A 5 -22.67 10.43 -11.36
CA ASN A 5 -21.40 10.34 -10.63
C ASN A 5 -20.19 9.96 -11.51
N LYS A 6 -20.42 9.24 -12.63
CA LYS A 6 -19.35 8.98 -13.61
C LYS A 6 -18.88 10.27 -14.29
N LEU A 7 -19.82 11.17 -14.56
CA LEU A 7 -19.54 12.47 -15.19
C LEU A 7 -18.77 13.41 -14.25
N HIS A 8 -18.96 13.28 -12.92
CA HIS A 8 -18.27 14.09 -11.93
C HIS A 8 -16.79 13.72 -11.78
N ILE A 9 -16.41 12.44 -11.85
CA ILE A 9 -14.98 12.04 -11.85
C ILE A 9 -14.27 12.59 -13.09
N ALA A 10 -14.87 12.46 -14.27
CA ALA A 10 -14.29 12.97 -15.51
C ALA A 10 -14.05 14.50 -15.50
N LYS A 11 -14.76 15.23 -14.62
CA LYS A 11 -14.61 16.68 -14.43
C LYS A 11 -13.66 17.04 -13.28
N ASN A 12 -13.28 16.07 -12.43
CA ASN A 12 -12.36 16.32 -11.31
C ASN A 12 -10.93 15.93 -11.71
N THR A 13 -10.12 16.92 -12.03
CA THR A 13 -8.72 16.76 -12.46
C THR A 13 -7.88 16.01 -11.43
N LEU A 14 -8.09 16.25 -10.13
CA LEU A 14 -7.37 15.54 -9.06
C LEU A 14 -7.74 14.06 -8.99
N SER A 15 -9.01 13.70 -9.17
CA SER A 15 -9.43 12.30 -9.24
C SER A 15 -8.85 11.57 -10.44
N LEU A 16 -8.86 12.22 -11.62
CA LEU A 16 -8.22 11.66 -12.82
C LEU A 16 -6.73 11.47 -12.65
N PHE A 17 -6.06 12.46 -12.06
CA PHE A 17 -4.64 12.37 -11.75
C PHE A 17 -4.35 11.16 -10.83
N ARG A 18 -5.05 11.03 -9.70
CA ARG A 18 -4.83 9.93 -8.74
C ARG A 18 -5.03 8.56 -9.38
N ILE A 19 -6.14 8.38 -10.12
CA ILE A 19 -6.42 7.12 -10.83
C ILE A 19 -5.34 6.82 -11.86
N GLY A 20 -4.98 7.80 -12.69
CA GLY A 20 -3.96 7.64 -13.72
C GLY A 20 -2.59 7.33 -13.14
N TYR A 21 -2.11 8.14 -12.20
CA TYR A 21 -0.79 7.99 -11.60
C TYR A 21 -0.60 6.67 -10.85
N ILE A 22 -1.58 6.25 -10.04
CA ILE A 22 -1.46 4.98 -9.32
C ILE A 22 -1.53 3.77 -10.24
N THR A 23 -2.28 3.87 -11.35
CA THR A 23 -2.33 2.83 -12.39
C THR A 23 -1.01 2.76 -13.14
N ASP A 24 -0.43 3.90 -13.51
CA ASP A 24 0.89 4.00 -14.14
C ASP A 24 1.99 3.39 -13.25
N LEU A 25 2.04 3.77 -11.97
CA LEU A 25 2.99 3.20 -11.00
C LEU A 25 2.80 1.69 -10.80
N PHE A 26 1.56 1.20 -10.88
CA PHE A 26 1.30 -0.24 -10.85
C PHE A 26 1.88 -0.92 -12.10
N LEU A 27 1.70 -0.33 -13.28
CA LEU A 27 2.25 -0.84 -14.53
C LEU A 27 3.77 -0.76 -14.58
N CYS A 28 4.43 0.18 -13.88
CA CYS A 28 5.87 0.18 -13.68
C CYS A 28 6.39 -1.11 -13.01
N SER A 29 5.53 -1.84 -12.30
CA SER A 29 5.88 -3.13 -11.68
C SER A 29 5.83 -4.31 -12.63
N VAL A 30 5.29 -4.11 -13.84
CA VAL A 30 5.08 -5.13 -14.87
C VAL A 30 6.16 -5.00 -15.93
N GLY A 31 6.92 -6.05 -16.11
CA GLY A 31 8.11 -6.04 -16.95
C GLY A 31 7.88 -5.56 -18.38
N TYR A 32 6.83 -6.03 -19.06
CA TYR A 32 6.61 -5.74 -20.50
C TYR A 32 6.20 -4.31 -20.82
N VAL A 33 5.67 -3.56 -19.86
CA VAL A 33 5.16 -2.21 -20.06
C VAL A 33 5.92 -1.16 -19.27
N ASN A 34 6.96 -1.56 -18.52
CA ASN A 34 7.65 -0.67 -17.59
C ASN A 34 8.29 0.55 -18.26
N ILE A 35 8.89 0.41 -19.44
CA ILE A 35 9.55 1.52 -20.13
C ILE A 35 8.53 2.63 -20.44
N ALA A 36 7.36 2.27 -20.98
CA ALA A 36 6.31 3.22 -21.26
C ALA A 36 5.77 3.85 -19.96
N ALA A 37 5.61 3.05 -18.90
CA ALA A 37 5.15 3.51 -17.59
C ALA A 37 6.20 4.40 -16.89
N GLU A 38 7.50 4.15 -17.03
CA GLU A 38 8.54 5.04 -16.51
C GLU A 38 8.50 6.44 -17.16
N VAL A 39 8.19 6.52 -18.45
CA VAL A 39 7.95 7.80 -19.13
C VAL A 39 6.67 8.45 -18.60
N GLY A 40 5.60 7.67 -18.45
CA GLY A 40 4.35 8.12 -17.83
C GLY A 40 4.55 8.71 -16.45
N LYS A 41 5.34 8.04 -15.61
CA LYS A 41 5.68 8.49 -14.27
C LYS A 41 6.29 9.92 -14.25
N VAL A 42 7.20 10.23 -15.19
CA VAL A 42 7.78 11.57 -15.30
C VAL A 42 6.71 12.61 -15.67
N ILE A 43 5.86 12.28 -16.64
CA ILE A 43 4.75 13.15 -17.06
C ILE A 43 3.80 13.42 -15.90
N PHE A 44 3.42 12.38 -15.16
CA PHE A 44 2.56 12.51 -13.98
C PHE A 44 3.22 13.33 -12.87
N LEU A 45 4.52 13.21 -12.63
CA LEU A 45 5.21 14.04 -11.63
C LEU A 45 5.21 15.52 -12.01
N LEU A 46 5.40 15.87 -13.29
CA LEU A 46 5.28 17.25 -13.77
C LEU A 46 3.84 17.77 -13.61
N TRP A 47 2.85 16.97 -13.94
CA TRP A 47 1.45 17.32 -13.72
C TRP A 47 1.12 17.50 -12.23
N ALA A 48 1.65 16.62 -11.36
CA ALA A 48 1.50 16.74 -9.91
C ALA A 48 2.02 18.08 -9.37
N LEU A 49 3.19 18.55 -9.84
CA LEU A 49 3.73 19.85 -9.42
C LEU A 49 2.78 21.00 -9.77
N SER A 50 2.19 20.98 -10.96
CA SER A 50 1.18 21.96 -11.36
C SER A 50 -0.05 21.93 -10.45
N LEU A 51 -0.57 20.72 -10.13
CA LEU A 51 -1.72 20.55 -9.22
C LEU A 51 -1.41 20.95 -7.78
N ILE A 52 -0.20 20.66 -7.28
CA ILE A 52 0.20 21.07 -5.94
C ILE A 52 0.23 22.60 -5.85
N PHE A 53 0.78 23.27 -6.86
CA PHE A 53 0.83 24.72 -6.86
C PHE A 53 -0.58 25.35 -6.95
N SER A 54 -1.40 24.93 -7.92
CA SER A 54 -2.72 25.53 -8.18
C SER A 54 -3.74 25.22 -7.08
N ASP A 55 -3.88 23.95 -6.72
CA ASP A 55 -4.97 23.48 -5.86
C ASP A 55 -4.62 23.50 -4.37
N TYR A 56 -3.36 23.19 -4.02
CA TYR A 56 -2.99 23.07 -2.62
C TYR A 56 -2.32 24.31 -2.04
N ILE A 57 -1.45 24.98 -2.77
CA ILE A 57 -0.74 26.17 -2.31
C ILE A 57 -1.56 27.42 -2.58
N ALA A 58 -1.84 27.74 -3.85
CA ALA A 58 -2.55 28.97 -4.23
C ALA A 58 -3.98 29.02 -3.66
N ALA A 59 -4.70 27.89 -3.68
CA ALA A 59 -6.04 27.80 -3.09
C ALA A 59 -6.04 27.56 -1.56
N LEU A 60 -4.89 27.57 -0.90
CA LEU A 60 -4.72 27.32 0.54
C LEU A 60 -5.34 25.99 1.05
N ARG A 61 -5.57 25.02 0.17
CA ARG A 61 -6.18 23.73 0.51
C ARG A 61 -5.28 22.91 1.45
N ILE A 62 -3.97 23.15 1.41
CA ILE A 62 -3.01 22.51 2.32
C ILE A 62 -3.39 22.68 3.79
N LYS A 63 -3.98 23.81 4.18
CA LYS A 63 -4.43 24.07 5.56
C LYS A 63 -5.59 23.19 5.99
N LYS A 64 -6.31 22.55 5.05
CA LYS A 64 -7.43 21.64 5.32
C LYS A 64 -6.99 20.19 5.46
N ILE A 65 -5.71 19.88 5.22
CA ILE A 65 -5.14 18.55 5.38
C ILE A 65 -4.92 18.28 6.88
N SER A 66 -5.42 17.15 7.36
CA SER A 66 -5.24 16.75 8.76
C SER A 66 -3.74 16.57 9.06
N TYR A 67 -3.27 17.17 10.14
CA TYR A 67 -1.89 17.06 10.60
C TYR A 67 -0.83 17.59 9.61
N PHE A 68 -1.20 18.50 8.71
CA PHE A 68 -0.31 19.01 7.65
C PHE A 68 1.00 19.60 8.18
N GLY A 69 0.99 20.17 9.40
CA GLY A 69 2.18 20.77 10.00
C GLY A 69 3.31 19.76 10.19
N TRP A 70 3.00 18.54 10.63
CA TRP A 70 3.98 17.46 10.76
C TRP A 70 4.60 17.08 9.41
N LEU A 71 3.76 16.97 8.37
CA LEU A 71 4.21 16.60 7.03
C LEU A 71 5.04 17.70 6.36
N VAL A 72 4.65 18.96 6.51
CA VAL A 72 5.42 20.11 6.00
C VAL A 72 6.76 20.20 6.69
N LEU A 73 6.82 20.09 8.02
CA LEU A 73 8.08 20.10 8.77
C LEU A 73 8.97 18.90 8.37
N PHE A 74 8.38 17.74 8.12
CA PHE A 74 9.12 16.59 7.61
C PHE A 74 9.72 16.86 6.23
N ILE A 75 8.98 17.48 5.30
CA ILE A 75 9.52 17.90 3.99
C ILE A 75 10.66 18.89 4.18
N ILE A 76 10.47 19.93 5.00
CA ILE A 76 11.50 20.93 5.28
C ILE A 76 12.76 20.30 5.87
N SER A 77 12.62 19.38 6.83
CA SER A 77 13.77 18.68 7.42
C SER A 77 14.55 17.90 6.37
N ASN A 78 13.88 17.26 5.42
CA ASN A 78 14.54 16.54 4.32
C ASN A 78 15.21 17.49 3.31
N ILE A 79 14.61 18.65 3.00
CA ILE A 79 15.26 19.70 2.20
C ILE A 79 16.55 20.15 2.88
N VAL A 80 16.49 20.47 4.19
CA VAL A 80 17.67 20.89 4.96
C VAL A 80 18.72 19.77 4.98
N THR A 81 18.32 18.51 5.16
CA THR A 81 19.25 17.36 5.10
C THR A 81 19.98 17.32 3.75
N VAL A 82 19.26 17.43 2.64
CA VAL A 82 19.87 17.37 1.30
C VAL A 82 20.82 18.55 1.09
N LEU A 83 20.46 19.75 1.55
CA LEU A 83 21.33 20.94 1.45
C LEU A 83 22.60 20.79 2.30
N LEU A 84 22.51 20.26 3.52
CA LEU A 84 23.67 20.07 4.42
C LEU A 84 24.62 18.96 3.94
N GLN A 85 24.08 17.89 3.35
CA GLN A 85 24.89 16.76 2.86
C GLN A 85 25.51 17.02 1.49
N GLY A 86 25.12 18.10 0.83
CA GLY A 86 25.57 18.49 -0.50
C GLY A 86 25.01 17.63 -1.63
N TYR A 87 25.00 18.21 -2.81
CA TYR A 87 24.62 17.56 -4.07
C TYR A 87 25.84 16.77 -4.58
N ASN A 88 25.87 15.47 -4.29
CA ASN A 88 26.89 14.55 -4.81
C ASN A 88 26.20 13.53 -5.76
N ASP A 89 26.79 12.39 -5.98
CA ASP A 89 26.38 11.38 -6.98
C ASP A 89 24.89 10.96 -6.94
N GLY A 90 24.17 11.18 -5.82
CA GLY A 90 22.75 10.88 -5.62
C GLY A 90 21.78 12.07 -5.78
N VAL A 91 22.18 13.12 -6.51
CA VAL A 91 21.34 14.34 -6.73
C VAL A 91 19.98 13.99 -7.30
N TRP A 92 19.95 13.15 -8.33
CA TRP A 92 18.73 12.76 -9.00
C TRP A 92 17.76 12.06 -8.05
N GLU A 93 18.22 11.06 -7.32
CA GLU A 93 17.39 10.35 -6.34
C GLU A 93 16.87 11.26 -5.23
N SER A 94 17.74 12.14 -4.71
CA SER A 94 17.35 13.11 -3.68
C SER A 94 16.31 14.10 -4.18
N THR A 95 16.49 14.67 -5.38
CA THR A 95 15.55 15.59 -5.99
C THR A 95 14.21 14.91 -6.29
N LEU A 96 14.25 13.72 -6.87
CA LEU A 96 13.05 12.94 -7.15
C LEU A 96 12.25 12.67 -5.88
N MET A 97 12.91 12.35 -4.76
CA MET A 97 12.25 12.15 -3.47
C MET A 97 11.65 13.45 -2.93
N LEU A 98 12.35 14.58 -3.01
CA LEU A 98 11.82 15.88 -2.57
C LEU A 98 10.58 16.31 -3.37
N VAL A 99 10.50 15.94 -4.65
CA VAL A 99 9.30 16.16 -5.47
C VAL A 99 8.18 15.19 -5.12
N HIS A 100 8.53 13.93 -4.85
CA HIS A 100 7.53 12.88 -4.56
C HIS A 100 6.85 13.06 -3.19
N LEU A 101 7.56 13.56 -2.17
CA LEU A 101 7.00 13.78 -0.84
C LEU A 101 5.74 14.66 -0.85
N PRO A 102 5.72 15.86 -1.48
CA PRO A 102 4.50 16.66 -1.62
C PRO A 102 3.39 15.92 -2.39
N VAL A 103 3.73 15.11 -3.39
CA VAL A 103 2.73 14.34 -4.16
C VAL A 103 1.99 13.36 -3.26
N ILE A 104 2.70 12.52 -2.51
CA ILE A 104 2.07 11.54 -1.63
C ILE A 104 1.35 12.19 -0.44
N PHE A 105 1.87 13.29 0.10
CA PHE A 105 1.30 13.94 1.28
C PHE A 105 0.12 14.87 0.95
N PHE A 106 0.16 15.59 -0.15
CA PHE A 106 -0.88 16.57 -0.45
C PHE A 106 -1.93 16.00 -1.41
N ILE A 107 -1.55 15.30 -2.49
CA ILE A 107 -2.52 14.81 -3.46
C ILE A 107 -3.15 13.48 -3.01
N PHE A 108 -2.35 12.53 -2.49
CA PHE A 108 -2.84 11.21 -2.11
C PHE A 108 -3.38 11.17 -0.69
N TYR A 109 -2.58 11.51 0.32
CA TYR A 109 -3.08 11.59 1.69
C TYR A 109 -4.06 12.75 1.87
N GLY A 110 -3.77 13.91 1.27
CA GLY A 110 -4.54 15.14 1.41
C GLY A 110 -5.90 15.16 0.72
N LEU A 111 -6.30 14.09 0.00
CA LEU A 111 -7.57 14.03 -0.75
C LEU A 111 -8.81 14.32 0.12
N HIS A 112 -8.77 14.01 1.42
CA HIS A 112 -9.85 14.34 2.36
C HIS A 112 -10.05 15.85 2.53
N SER A 113 -9.09 16.68 2.14
CA SER A 113 -9.25 18.14 2.12
C SER A 113 -10.22 18.64 1.06
N GLU A 114 -10.57 17.79 0.08
CA GLU A 114 -11.53 18.09 -1.00
C GLU A 114 -12.99 17.85 -0.56
N CYS A 115 -13.21 17.23 0.61
CA CYS A 115 -14.54 16.90 1.13
C CYS A 115 -15.22 18.12 1.79
N ASP A 116 -15.40 19.20 1.02
CA ASP A 116 -16.05 20.44 1.51
C ASP A 116 -17.59 20.37 1.45
N SER A 117 -18.12 19.42 0.67
CA SER A 117 -19.55 19.16 0.50
C SER A 117 -19.86 17.67 0.53
N GLU A 118 -21.12 17.31 0.74
CA GLU A 118 -21.56 15.91 0.67
C GLU A 118 -21.36 15.31 -0.71
N ASP A 119 -21.55 16.09 -1.79
CA ASP A 119 -21.36 15.62 -3.16
C ASP A 119 -19.88 15.39 -3.49
N ASN A 120 -18.99 16.25 -3.03
CA ASN A 120 -17.54 16.02 -3.16
C ASN A 120 -17.10 14.76 -2.40
N THR A 121 -17.61 14.56 -1.18
CA THR A 121 -17.35 13.35 -0.40
C THR A 121 -17.83 12.09 -1.14
N LYS A 122 -19.04 12.12 -1.71
CA LYS A 122 -19.55 11.01 -2.53
C LYS A 122 -18.69 10.74 -3.77
N THR A 123 -18.18 11.80 -4.42
CA THR A 123 -17.27 11.70 -5.57
C THR A 123 -15.98 11.01 -5.20
N ILE A 124 -15.34 11.39 -4.09
CA ILE A 124 -14.10 10.78 -3.60
C ILE A 124 -14.32 9.33 -3.18
N LEU A 125 -15.42 9.00 -2.51
CA LEU A 125 -15.75 7.61 -2.19
C LEU A 125 -16.04 6.79 -3.46
N TYR A 126 -16.63 7.39 -4.48
CA TYR A 126 -16.80 6.73 -5.76
C TYR A 126 -15.46 6.49 -6.50
N GLU A 127 -14.52 7.45 -6.43
CA GLU A 127 -13.15 7.30 -6.90
C GLU A 127 -12.48 6.08 -6.23
N PHE A 128 -12.61 5.95 -4.91
CA PHE A 128 -12.07 4.81 -4.16
C PHE A 128 -12.54 3.46 -4.71
N TYR A 129 -13.86 3.31 -4.92
CA TYR A 129 -14.41 2.06 -5.48
C TYR A 129 -14.01 1.85 -6.95
N THR A 130 -13.79 2.93 -7.70
CA THR A 130 -13.27 2.86 -9.08
C THR A 130 -11.84 2.31 -9.07
N ILE A 131 -10.99 2.80 -8.19
CA ILE A 131 -9.62 2.29 -8.00
C ILE A 131 -9.64 0.82 -7.57
N CYS A 132 -10.48 0.43 -6.61
CA CYS A 132 -10.61 -0.97 -6.21
C CYS A 132 -11.03 -1.87 -7.40
N ASN A 133 -11.94 -1.41 -8.26
CA ASN A 133 -12.32 -2.15 -9.47
C ASN A 133 -11.17 -2.25 -10.46
N ILE A 134 -10.42 -1.17 -10.69
CA ILE A 134 -9.27 -1.16 -11.60
C ILE A 134 -8.24 -2.19 -11.14
N PHE A 135 -7.86 -2.18 -9.86
CA PHE A 135 -6.88 -3.16 -9.35
C PHE A 135 -7.39 -4.58 -9.37
N MET A 136 -8.68 -4.81 -9.08
CA MET A 136 -9.29 -6.13 -9.20
C MET A 136 -9.17 -6.68 -10.64
N TYR A 137 -9.53 -5.89 -11.65
CA TYR A 137 -9.48 -6.34 -13.04
C TYR A 137 -8.04 -6.42 -13.58
N LEU A 138 -7.20 -5.44 -13.26
CA LEU A 138 -5.80 -5.42 -13.71
C LEU A 138 -5.03 -6.62 -13.16
N SER A 139 -5.15 -6.88 -11.85
CA SER A 139 -4.50 -8.04 -11.23
C SER A 139 -5.05 -9.36 -11.76
N LEU A 140 -6.37 -9.45 -11.99
CA LEU A 140 -6.98 -10.64 -12.57
C LEU A 140 -6.35 -10.97 -13.93
N VAL A 141 -6.29 -9.98 -14.82
CA VAL A 141 -5.70 -10.16 -16.16
C VAL A 141 -4.22 -10.50 -16.09
N LEU A 142 -3.44 -9.75 -15.31
CA LEU A 142 -2.00 -9.98 -15.18
C LEU A 142 -1.66 -11.33 -14.53
N ASN A 143 -2.44 -11.76 -13.54
CA ASN A 143 -2.23 -13.05 -12.91
C ASN A 143 -2.65 -14.22 -13.82
N ILE A 144 -3.69 -14.05 -14.63
CA ILE A 144 -4.02 -15.04 -15.69
C ILE A 144 -2.88 -15.14 -16.68
N ILE A 145 -2.36 -14.00 -17.19
CA ILE A 145 -1.22 -13.98 -18.11
C ILE A 145 0.01 -14.63 -17.45
N SER A 146 0.27 -14.33 -16.17
CA SER A 146 1.40 -14.90 -15.45
C SER A 146 1.34 -16.42 -15.33
N ILE A 147 0.16 -16.95 -14.97
CA ILE A 147 -0.05 -18.41 -14.88
C ILE A 147 0.06 -19.04 -16.27
N PHE A 148 -0.54 -18.42 -17.29
CA PHE A 148 -0.45 -18.91 -18.65
C PHE A 148 1.01 -18.91 -19.14
N SER A 149 1.79 -17.88 -18.85
CA SER A 149 3.21 -17.83 -19.14
C SER A 149 4.00 -18.93 -18.45
N LEU A 150 3.63 -19.29 -17.21
CA LEU A 150 4.26 -20.40 -16.49
C LEU A 150 4.08 -21.73 -17.23
N TYR A 151 2.87 -22.00 -17.75
CA TYR A 151 2.58 -23.23 -18.48
C TYR A 151 3.17 -23.29 -19.88
N ILE A 152 3.31 -22.15 -20.59
CA ILE A 152 3.82 -22.13 -21.97
C ILE A 152 5.34 -22.00 -22.00
N VAL A 153 5.89 -21.10 -21.20
CA VAL A 153 7.32 -20.74 -21.21
C VAL A 153 8.10 -21.62 -20.23
N GLY A 154 7.42 -22.20 -19.24
CA GLY A 154 8.03 -23.04 -18.22
C GLY A 154 9.11 -22.29 -17.43
N LYS A 155 10.24 -22.98 -17.20
CA LYS A 155 11.38 -22.48 -16.43
C LYS A 155 12.22 -21.44 -17.18
N SER A 156 11.98 -21.21 -18.46
CA SER A 156 12.85 -20.44 -19.34
C SER A 156 13.13 -19.03 -18.84
N VAL A 157 14.38 -18.83 -18.49
CA VAL A 157 15.01 -17.56 -18.18
C VAL A 157 15.52 -17.00 -19.49
N THR A 158 14.67 -16.39 -20.31
CA THR A 158 15.15 -15.67 -21.47
C THR A 158 15.47 -14.24 -21.13
N TYR A 159 16.73 -13.96 -20.95
CA TYR A 159 17.28 -12.61 -20.71
C TYR A 159 17.02 -11.61 -21.84
N SER A 160 16.58 -12.04 -23.02
CA SER A 160 16.42 -11.16 -24.18
C SER A 160 15.40 -10.05 -24.04
N PHE A 161 14.43 -10.17 -23.11
CA PHE A 161 13.47 -9.13 -22.76
C PHE A 161 13.26 -8.95 -21.25
N GLY A 162 14.12 -9.53 -20.42
CA GLY A 162 14.15 -9.20 -18.98
C GLY A 162 13.10 -9.88 -18.10
N TYR A 163 12.47 -10.99 -18.49
CA TYR A 163 11.38 -11.62 -17.75
C TYR A 163 11.74 -12.99 -17.23
N LEU A 164 11.66 -13.09 -15.92
CA LEU A 164 11.80 -14.33 -15.18
C LEU A 164 10.42 -14.75 -14.71
N VAL A 165 9.79 -15.74 -15.35
CA VAL A 165 8.52 -16.32 -14.86
C VAL A 165 8.71 -16.98 -13.49
N VAL A 166 9.91 -17.55 -13.27
CA VAL A 166 10.35 -18.11 -12.00
C VAL A 166 11.73 -17.52 -11.65
N TYR A 167 11.88 -16.92 -10.50
CA TYR A 167 13.13 -16.34 -9.99
C TYR A 167 13.49 -16.99 -8.64
N GLU A 168 14.68 -17.56 -8.53
CA GLU A 168 15.15 -18.27 -7.33
C GLU A 168 14.12 -19.30 -6.81
N ASN A 169 13.54 -20.10 -7.69
CA ASN A 169 12.47 -21.05 -7.44
C ASN A 169 11.18 -20.43 -6.88
N ARG A 170 10.93 -19.15 -7.15
CA ARG A 170 9.74 -18.42 -6.72
C ARG A 170 8.96 -17.91 -7.92
N PHE A 171 7.64 -18.00 -7.89
CA PHE A 171 6.80 -17.49 -8.96
C PHE A 171 6.86 -15.96 -9.04
N THR A 172 7.20 -15.44 -10.20
CA THR A 172 7.31 -14.00 -10.47
C THR A 172 6.31 -13.55 -11.54
N GLY A 173 5.93 -14.46 -12.43
CA GLY A 173 5.02 -14.18 -13.54
C GLY A 173 5.52 -13.05 -14.44
N VAL A 174 4.67 -12.08 -14.73
CA VAL A 174 5.01 -10.90 -15.54
C VAL A 174 5.58 -9.73 -14.72
N TYR A 175 5.77 -9.90 -13.42
CA TYR A 175 6.32 -8.88 -12.55
C TYR A 175 7.83 -9.00 -12.43
N PHE A 176 8.52 -7.91 -12.05
CA PHE A 176 9.97 -7.92 -11.89
C PHE A 176 10.49 -8.75 -10.72
N ASN A 177 9.64 -8.98 -9.71
CA ASN A 177 10.09 -9.52 -8.44
C ASN A 177 8.94 -10.27 -7.76
N PRO A 178 9.17 -11.45 -7.15
CA PRO A 178 8.13 -12.22 -6.49
C PRO A 178 7.49 -11.47 -5.31
N ASN A 179 8.23 -10.65 -4.56
CA ASN A 179 7.67 -9.85 -3.47
C ASN A 179 6.72 -8.76 -4.00
N LEU A 180 7.05 -8.17 -5.14
CA LEU A 180 6.23 -7.17 -5.80
C LEU A 180 4.93 -7.78 -6.32
N MET A 181 5.01 -8.96 -6.95
CA MET A 181 3.84 -9.74 -7.38
C MET A 181 2.94 -10.10 -6.19
N ALA A 182 3.54 -10.60 -5.11
CA ALA A 182 2.83 -10.97 -3.88
C ALA A 182 2.11 -9.77 -3.26
N PHE A 183 2.79 -8.63 -3.12
CA PHE A 183 2.20 -7.42 -2.57
C PHE A 183 1.09 -6.84 -3.46
N SER A 184 1.30 -6.80 -4.78
CA SER A 184 0.28 -6.34 -5.74
C SER A 184 -0.98 -7.22 -5.67
N SER A 185 -0.79 -8.55 -5.59
CA SER A 185 -1.89 -9.49 -5.42
C SER A 185 -2.58 -9.33 -4.04
N PHE A 186 -1.83 -9.03 -2.98
CA PHE A 186 -2.42 -8.70 -1.67
C PHE A 186 -3.28 -7.44 -1.74
N CYS A 187 -2.81 -6.37 -2.35
CA CYS A 187 -3.60 -5.15 -2.56
C CYS A 187 -4.89 -5.43 -3.34
N ALA A 188 -4.81 -6.23 -4.40
CA ALA A 188 -5.98 -6.62 -5.18
C ALA A 188 -6.95 -7.49 -4.38
N ALA A 189 -6.46 -8.42 -3.56
CA ALA A 189 -7.30 -9.21 -2.66
C ALA A 189 -8.04 -8.35 -1.63
N VAL A 190 -7.37 -7.32 -1.07
CA VAL A 190 -8.00 -6.32 -0.19
C VAL A 190 -9.07 -5.53 -0.95
N CYS A 191 -8.79 -5.09 -2.17
CA CYS A 191 -9.77 -4.41 -3.03
C CYS A 191 -10.99 -5.31 -3.30
N CYS A 192 -10.78 -6.60 -3.61
CA CYS A 192 -11.85 -7.57 -3.76
C CYS A 192 -12.69 -7.70 -2.48
N HIS A 193 -12.05 -7.79 -1.31
CA HIS A 193 -12.75 -7.85 -0.03
C HIS A 193 -13.61 -6.60 0.21
N ILE A 194 -13.08 -5.40 -0.04
CA ILE A 194 -13.82 -4.14 0.06
C ILE A 194 -15.04 -4.13 -0.88
N LEU A 195 -14.87 -4.57 -2.13
CA LEU A 195 -15.95 -4.64 -3.10
C LEU A 195 -17.04 -5.63 -2.70
N LEU A 196 -16.69 -6.76 -2.08
CA LEU A 196 -17.63 -7.77 -1.58
C LEU A 196 -18.40 -7.29 -0.34
N GLN A 197 -17.80 -6.51 0.55
CA GLN A 197 -18.49 -5.95 1.71
C GLN A 197 -19.59 -4.97 1.31
N LYS A 198 -19.47 -4.33 0.17
CA LYS A 198 -20.44 -3.32 -0.25
C LYS A 198 -21.55 -3.95 -1.10
N LYS A 199 -22.78 -3.86 -0.64
CA LYS A 199 -24.02 -4.14 -1.42
C LYS A 199 -24.16 -3.25 -2.67
N PHE A 200 -23.16 -2.43 -2.96
CA PHE A 200 -23.06 -1.46 -4.05
C PHE A 200 -23.15 -2.12 -5.44
N VAL A 201 -22.73 -3.37 -5.56
CA VAL A 201 -22.80 -4.12 -6.81
C VAL A 201 -24.23 -4.36 -7.27
N LEU A 202 -25.20 -4.35 -6.32
CA LEU A 202 -26.59 -4.76 -6.58
C LEU A 202 -27.51 -3.61 -7.05
N THR A 203 -27.09 -2.35 -6.94
CA THR A 203 -28.01 -1.21 -7.10
C THR A 203 -27.97 -0.52 -8.47
N THR A 204 -26.95 -0.78 -9.30
CA THR A 204 -26.69 -0.01 -10.53
C THR A 204 -26.79 -0.80 -11.83
N THR A 205 -26.88 -2.13 -11.76
CA THR A 205 -26.92 -3.01 -12.93
C THR A 205 -28.02 -4.04 -12.77
N GLY A 206 -28.55 -4.56 -13.86
CA GLY A 206 -29.52 -5.67 -13.82
C GLY A 206 -28.99 -6.86 -13.04
N LYS A 207 -29.89 -7.70 -12.49
CA LYS A 207 -29.53 -8.83 -11.60
C LYS A 207 -28.43 -9.75 -12.17
N ALA A 208 -28.42 -9.96 -13.51
CA ALA A 208 -27.40 -10.80 -14.16
C ALA A 208 -26.00 -10.15 -14.13
N ALA A 209 -25.89 -8.86 -14.45
CA ALA A 209 -24.62 -8.14 -14.42
C ALA A 209 -24.06 -8.00 -13.00
N ALA A 210 -24.93 -7.83 -11.99
CA ALA A 210 -24.56 -7.83 -10.60
C ALA A 210 -23.99 -9.19 -10.15
N ARG A 211 -24.62 -10.30 -10.54
CA ARG A 211 -24.11 -11.65 -10.28
C ARG A 211 -22.76 -11.92 -10.95
N ALA A 212 -22.63 -11.57 -12.23
CA ALA A 212 -21.38 -11.71 -12.96
C ALA A 212 -20.23 -10.95 -12.26
N LYS A 213 -20.47 -9.73 -11.83
CA LYS A 213 -19.47 -8.94 -11.09
C LYS A 213 -19.05 -9.59 -9.76
N ILE A 214 -20.01 -10.13 -8.99
CA ILE A 214 -19.73 -10.84 -7.75
C ILE A 214 -18.85 -12.07 -8.04
N ILE A 215 -19.22 -12.89 -9.04
CA ILE A 215 -18.44 -14.05 -9.45
C ILE A 215 -17.02 -13.66 -9.85
N THR A 216 -16.86 -12.65 -10.71
CA THR A 216 -15.54 -12.14 -11.12
C THR A 216 -14.72 -11.67 -9.93
N THR A 217 -15.35 -11.02 -8.94
CA THR A 217 -14.64 -10.57 -7.72
C THR A 217 -14.15 -11.76 -6.88
N TYR A 218 -14.95 -12.82 -6.73
CA TYR A 218 -14.50 -14.04 -6.04
C TYR A 218 -13.41 -14.78 -6.80
N VAL A 219 -13.53 -14.90 -8.13
CA VAL A 219 -12.49 -15.49 -8.99
C VAL A 219 -11.17 -14.71 -8.85
N SER A 220 -11.23 -13.38 -8.92
CA SER A 220 -10.06 -12.52 -8.72
C SER A 220 -9.46 -12.71 -7.32
N LEU A 221 -10.28 -12.75 -6.27
CA LEU A 221 -9.81 -12.98 -4.90
C LEU A 221 -9.06 -14.31 -4.76
N ILE A 222 -9.66 -15.39 -5.23
CA ILE A 222 -9.07 -16.74 -5.15
C ILE A 222 -7.76 -16.79 -5.94
N LEU A 223 -7.75 -16.24 -7.15
CA LEU A 223 -6.55 -16.23 -8.01
C LEU A 223 -5.42 -15.41 -7.37
N ASN A 224 -5.72 -14.24 -6.79
CA ASN A 224 -4.73 -13.44 -6.10
C ASN A 224 -4.14 -14.17 -4.89
N LEU A 225 -4.96 -14.87 -4.09
CA LEU A 225 -4.48 -15.68 -2.97
C LEU A 225 -3.60 -16.85 -3.43
N ALA A 226 -4.00 -17.55 -4.50
CA ALA A 226 -3.21 -18.64 -5.08
C ALA A 226 -1.82 -18.13 -5.53
N VAL A 227 -1.79 -17.01 -6.24
CA VAL A 227 -0.54 -16.38 -6.70
C VAL A 227 0.35 -15.99 -5.53
N ILE A 228 -0.19 -15.40 -4.46
CA ILE A 228 0.58 -15.07 -3.26
C ILE A 228 1.29 -16.31 -2.68
N PHE A 229 0.62 -17.45 -2.62
CA PHE A 229 1.22 -18.68 -2.11
C PHE A 229 2.34 -19.21 -3.01
N LEU A 230 2.19 -19.08 -4.33
CA LEU A 230 3.23 -19.48 -5.30
C LEU A 230 4.46 -18.58 -5.28
N THR A 231 4.33 -17.31 -4.88
CA THR A 231 5.46 -16.38 -4.78
C THR A 231 6.39 -16.67 -3.61
N ASP A 232 5.98 -17.51 -2.66
CA ASP A 232 6.73 -17.85 -1.45
C ASP A 232 7.22 -16.63 -0.64
N SER A 233 6.38 -15.57 -0.58
CA SER A 233 6.72 -14.33 0.13
C SER A 233 6.33 -14.39 1.60
N ASN A 234 7.30 -14.57 2.48
CA ASN A 234 7.10 -14.57 3.94
C ASN A 234 6.52 -13.23 4.44
N ALA A 235 6.99 -12.11 3.92
CA ALA A 235 6.49 -10.79 4.29
C ALA A 235 5.00 -10.66 3.97
N THR A 236 4.57 -11.13 2.78
CA THR A 236 3.16 -11.09 2.38
C THR A 236 2.29 -12.06 3.18
N ALA A 237 2.79 -13.24 3.54
CA ALA A 237 2.09 -14.15 4.45
C ALA A 237 1.81 -13.50 5.82
N VAL A 238 2.80 -12.81 6.38
CA VAL A 238 2.64 -12.07 7.66
C VAL A 238 1.59 -10.98 7.54
N ILE A 239 1.59 -10.20 6.47
CA ILE A 239 0.62 -9.10 6.33
C ILE A 239 -0.81 -9.58 6.07
N ILE A 240 -1.01 -10.74 5.44
CA ILE A 240 -2.34 -11.36 5.34
C ILE A 240 -2.87 -11.66 6.74
N ILE A 241 -2.04 -12.28 7.59
CA ILE A 241 -2.42 -12.59 8.97
C ILE A 241 -2.73 -11.30 9.74
N CYS A 242 -1.90 -10.27 9.62
CA CYS A 242 -2.13 -8.97 10.28
C CYS A 242 -3.40 -8.27 9.77
N TYR A 243 -3.68 -8.32 8.47
CA TYR A 243 -4.89 -7.77 7.88
C TYR A 243 -6.15 -8.45 8.46
N VAL A 244 -6.19 -9.77 8.40
CA VAL A 244 -7.33 -10.55 8.90
C VAL A 244 -7.47 -10.37 10.41
N PHE A 245 -6.37 -10.40 11.16
CA PHE A 245 -6.36 -10.14 12.61
C PHE A 245 -7.00 -8.80 12.97
N THR A 246 -6.53 -7.72 12.34
CA THR A 246 -7.05 -6.36 12.61
C THR A 246 -8.53 -6.27 12.26
N PHE A 247 -8.95 -6.86 11.13
CA PHE A 247 -10.34 -6.92 10.72
C PHE A 247 -11.20 -7.74 11.71
N LEU A 248 -10.72 -8.87 12.18
CA LEU A 248 -11.40 -9.69 13.21
C LEU A 248 -11.48 -8.95 14.55
N CYS A 249 -10.43 -8.25 14.96
CA CYS A 249 -10.47 -7.38 16.15
C CYS A 249 -11.63 -6.38 16.07
N TYR A 250 -11.78 -5.70 14.92
CA TYR A 250 -12.91 -4.82 14.70
C TYR A 250 -14.26 -5.56 14.79
N ARG A 251 -14.41 -6.69 14.09
CA ARG A 251 -15.66 -7.47 14.06
C ARG A 251 -16.06 -7.99 15.47
N ILE A 252 -15.08 -8.29 16.29
CA ILE A 252 -15.29 -8.87 17.62
C ILE A 252 -15.50 -7.76 18.67
N PHE A 253 -14.73 -6.65 18.61
CA PHE A 253 -14.68 -5.63 19.65
C PHE A 253 -15.35 -4.31 19.24
N GLY A 254 -15.47 -4.02 17.95
CA GLY A 254 -15.97 -2.73 17.44
C GLY A 254 -17.43 -2.44 17.86
N GLY A 255 -17.67 -1.23 18.37
CA GLY A 255 -19.00 -0.70 18.61
C GLY A 255 -19.83 -1.43 19.70
N ARG A 256 -19.22 -2.17 20.60
CA ARG A 256 -19.93 -2.96 21.62
C ARG A 256 -19.41 -2.69 23.02
N TYR A 257 -20.33 -2.52 23.97
CA TYR A 257 -19.99 -2.58 25.40
C TYR A 257 -19.54 -4.01 25.75
N ILE A 258 -18.37 -4.13 26.35
CA ILE A 258 -17.77 -5.41 26.69
C ILE A 258 -17.83 -5.60 28.20
N ASN A 259 -18.63 -6.56 28.64
CA ASN A 259 -18.58 -7.06 30.03
C ASN A 259 -17.34 -7.96 30.18
N ALA A 260 -16.69 -7.96 31.36
CA ALA A 260 -15.48 -8.73 31.62
C ALA A 260 -15.61 -10.24 31.32
N ALA A 261 -16.76 -10.85 31.61
CA ALA A 261 -17.02 -12.26 31.30
C ALA A 261 -17.05 -12.55 29.79
N PHE A 262 -17.54 -11.62 28.98
CA PHE A 262 -17.52 -11.73 27.53
C PHE A 262 -16.16 -11.40 26.91
N LEU A 263 -15.34 -10.59 27.60
CA LEU A 263 -14.00 -10.24 27.12
C LEU A 263 -13.11 -11.49 26.97
N VAL A 264 -13.08 -12.34 28.00
CA VAL A 264 -12.30 -13.58 27.99
C VAL A 264 -12.71 -14.50 26.83
N LYS A 265 -14.03 -14.72 26.66
CA LYS A 265 -14.55 -15.54 25.54
C LYS A 265 -14.12 -14.99 24.17
N ARG A 266 -14.13 -13.68 23.99
CA ARG A 266 -13.75 -13.01 22.75
C ARG A 266 -12.24 -13.08 22.48
N ILE A 267 -11.40 -12.95 23.52
CA ILE A 267 -9.95 -13.15 23.41
C ILE A 267 -9.65 -14.61 23.00
N ILE A 268 -10.31 -15.59 23.62
CA ILE A 268 -10.15 -17.01 23.25
C ILE A 268 -10.57 -17.24 21.79
N LEU A 269 -11.72 -16.68 21.36
CA LEU A 269 -12.20 -16.79 19.97
C LEU A 269 -11.20 -16.15 19.00
N LEU A 270 -10.65 -15.00 19.33
CA LEU A 270 -9.65 -14.31 18.50
C LEU A 270 -8.36 -15.14 18.42
N ALA A 271 -7.87 -15.69 19.53
CA ALA A 271 -6.70 -16.56 19.56
C ALA A 271 -6.91 -17.83 18.72
N ALA A 272 -8.06 -18.48 18.86
CA ALA A 272 -8.43 -19.66 18.06
C ALA A 272 -8.52 -19.34 16.56
N ALA A 273 -9.14 -18.20 16.20
CA ALA A 273 -9.23 -17.74 14.81
C ALA A 273 -7.84 -17.44 14.22
N LEU A 274 -6.93 -16.85 15.00
CA LEU A 274 -5.56 -16.60 14.58
C LEU A 274 -4.77 -17.90 14.37
N ALA A 275 -4.87 -18.83 15.30
CA ALA A 275 -4.22 -20.13 15.18
C ALA A 275 -4.72 -20.86 13.92
N PHE A 276 -6.04 -20.90 13.71
CA PHE A 276 -6.64 -21.50 12.52
C PHE A 276 -6.19 -20.80 11.23
N LEU A 277 -6.16 -19.46 11.21
CA LEU A 277 -5.70 -18.68 10.07
C LEU A 277 -4.22 -18.95 9.75
N SER A 278 -3.36 -18.98 10.78
CA SER A 278 -1.93 -19.24 10.59
C SER A 278 -1.67 -20.63 10.04
N VAL A 279 -2.35 -21.64 10.57
CA VAL A 279 -2.30 -23.01 10.04
C VAL A 279 -2.88 -23.07 8.63
N GLY A 280 -4.02 -22.40 8.39
CA GLY A 280 -4.65 -22.33 7.08
C GLY A 280 -3.75 -21.69 6.00
N VAL A 281 -3.08 -20.58 6.31
CA VAL A 281 -2.11 -19.95 5.41
C VAL A 281 -0.95 -20.89 5.12
N PHE A 282 -0.39 -21.53 6.14
CA PHE A 282 0.74 -22.46 5.98
C PHE A 282 0.34 -23.69 5.12
N VAL A 283 -0.78 -24.34 5.45
CA VAL A 283 -1.27 -25.51 4.72
C VAL A 283 -1.62 -25.15 3.27
N SER A 284 -2.32 -24.04 3.05
CA SER A 284 -2.66 -23.59 1.70
C SER A 284 -1.39 -23.33 0.87
N ARG A 285 -0.40 -22.67 1.46
CA ARG A 285 0.90 -22.42 0.80
C ARG A 285 1.56 -23.73 0.38
N THR A 286 1.70 -24.70 1.30
CA THR A 286 2.30 -26.00 1.00
C THR A 286 1.53 -26.74 -0.09
N LEU A 287 0.20 -26.78 -0.02
CA LEU A 287 -0.63 -27.45 -1.02
C LEU A 287 -0.47 -26.82 -2.43
N PHE A 288 -0.49 -25.48 -2.52
CA PHE A 288 -0.32 -24.79 -3.81
C PHE A 288 1.08 -25.01 -4.38
N GLN A 289 2.13 -24.93 -3.54
CA GLN A 289 3.52 -25.16 -3.96
C GLN A 289 3.71 -26.61 -4.42
N THR A 290 3.31 -27.59 -3.62
CA THR A 290 3.43 -29.00 -3.98
C THR A 290 2.65 -29.33 -5.25
N GLY A 291 1.41 -28.84 -5.38
CA GLY A 291 0.60 -29.04 -6.58
C GLY A 291 1.25 -28.43 -7.83
N ALA A 292 1.75 -27.20 -7.74
CA ALA A 292 2.44 -26.53 -8.84
C ALA A 292 3.76 -27.25 -9.22
N THR A 293 4.55 -27.67 -8.23
CA THR A 293 5.78 -28.43 -8.43
C THR A 293 5.51 -29.74 -9.17
N HIS A 294 4.51 -30.50 -8.72
CA HIS A 294 4.16 -31.76 -9.37
C HIS A 294 3.71 -31.55 -10.82
N THR A 295 2.87 -30.54 -11.07
CA THR A 295 2.36 -30.24 -12.42
C THR A 295 3.48 -29.78 -13.36
N MET A 296 4.44 -29.00 -12.86
CA MET A 296 5.55 -28.48 -13.68
C MET A 296 6.63 -29.51 -13.99
N ASN A 297 6.85 -30.45 -13.07
CA ASN A 297 7.86 -31.50 -13.22
C ASN A 297 7.29 -32.79 -13.82
N ASP A 298 6.01 -32.83 -14.18
CA ASP A 298 5.39 -33.97 -14.86
C ASP A 298 5.97 -34.11 -16.30
N PRO A 299 6.58 -35.25 -16.64
CA PRO A 299 7.15 -35.48 -17.99
C PRO A 299 6.15 -35.33 -19.13
N SER A 300 4.87 -35.49 -18.86
CA SER A 300 3.78 -35.35 -19.84
C SER A 300 3.34 -33.89 -20.06
N SER A 301 3.83 -32.94 -19.24
CA SER A 301 3.43 -31.54 -19.35
C SER A 301 4.08 -30.89 -20.60
N SER A 302 3.27 -30.12 -21.32
CA SER A 302 3.74 -29.37 -22.50
C SER A 302 4.87 -28.36 -22.20
N ALA A 303 5.06 -28.02 -20.93
CA ALA A 303 6.16 -27.16 -20.47
C ALA A 303 7.55 -27.79 -20.67
N ASN A 304 7.65 -29.12 -20.75
CA ASN A 304 8.92 -29.83 -20.97
C ASN A 304 9.34 -29.90 -22.44
N THR A 305 8.51 -29.53 -23.41
CA THR A 305 8.78 -29.69 -24.84
C THR A 305 9.62 -28.56 -25.48
N PHE A 306 9.92 -27.50 -24.72
CA PHE A 306 10.63 -26.31 -25.22
C PHE A 306 12.08 -26.20 -24.74
N TYR A 307 12.65 -27.23 -24.11
CA TYR A 307 14.02 -27.20 -23.59
C TYR A 307 15.01 -27.87 -24.52
N ASP A 308 16.04 -27.11 -24.86
CA ASP A 308 17.26 -27.64 -25.51
C ASP A 308 18.09 -28.37 -24.45
N SER A 309 18.71 -29.48 -24.83
CA SER A 309 19.08 -30.60 -23.99
C SER A 309 20.32 -30.48 -23.10
N ASP A 310 20.91 -29.30 -22.91
CA ASP A 310 22.24 -29.19 -22.29
C ASP A 310 22.29 -28.48 -20.90
N ASP A 311 21.18 -27.92 -20.39
CA ASP A 311 21.15 -27.43 -19.01
C ASP A 311 20.54 -28.49 -18.08
N GLU A 312 21.28 -28.89 -17.03
CA GLU A 312 20.78 -29.75 -15.96
C GLU A 312 19.39 -29.30 -15.50
N LEU A 313 18.39 -30.14 -15.73
CA LEU A 313 17.00 -29.99 -15.35
C LEU A 313 16.88 -29.96 -13.80
N ASN A 314 17.23 -28.82 -13.20
CA ASN A 314 16.91 -28.59 -11.79
C ASN A 314 15.39 -28.49 -11.62
N GLU A 315 14.80 -29.35 -10.83
CA GLU A 315 13.37 -29.33 -10.52
C GLU A 315 12.91 -27.97 -10.02
N ILE A 316 11.75 -27.51 -10.50
CA ILE A 316 11.10 -26.30 -9.97
C ILE A 316 10.40 -26.68 -8.68
N THR A 317 10.81 -26.12 -7.56
CA THR A 317 10.23 -26.45 -6.24
C THR A 317 9.27 -25.41 -5.70
N PHE A 318 9.21 -24.20 -6.29
CA PHE A 318 8.48 -23.03 -5.77
C PHE A 318 8.79 -22.71 -4.30
N GLU A 319 9.94 -23.15 -3.80
CA GLU A 319 10.44 -22.86 -2.46
C GLU A 319 11.64 -21.90 -2.52
N HIS A 320 11.71 -20.99 -1.58
CA HIS A 320 12.87 -20.08 -1.48
C HIS A 320 14.14 -20.86 -1.16
N GLN A 321 15.16 -20.77 -2.02
CA GLN A 321 16.43 -21.49 -1.83
C GLN A 321 17.15 -21.10 -0.54
N ASN A 322 17.03 -19.83 -0.09
CA ASN A 322 17.60 -19.36 1.16
C ASN A 322 16.68 -19.67 2.35
N LYS A 323 16.94 -20.77 3.04
CA LYS A 323 16.22 -21.17 4.26
C LYS A 323 16.52 -20.29 5.48
N ASN A 324 17.40 -19.31 5.39
CA ASN A 324 17.68 -18.37 6.47
C ASN A 324 16.51 -17.40 6.64
N LEU A 325 15.85 -17.43 7.79
CA LEU A 325 14.71 -16.58 8.13
C LEU A 325 14.97 -15.08 7.97
N ASP A 326 16.22 -14.63 8.10
CA ASP A 326 16.61 -13.23 8.00
C ASP A 326 16.94 -12.75 6.58
N SER A 327 17.13 -13.67 5.63
CA SER A 327 17.48 -13.36 4.21
C SER A 327 18.60 -12.28 4.09
N GLY A 328 19.55 -12.23 5.04
CA GLY A 328 20.61 -11.23 5.10
C GLY A 328 20.17 -9.84 5.60
N ARG A 329 18.91 -9.66 5.99
CA ARG A 329 18.36 -8.36 6.45
C ARG A 329 19.02 -7.85 7.73
N ILE A 330 19.39 -8.74 8.67
CA ILE A 330 20.11 -8.34 9.90
C ILE A 330 21.42 -7.63 9.57
N LYS A 331 22.13 -8.08 8.54
CA LYS A 331 23.36 -7.40 8.09
C LYS A 331 23.06 -6.00 7.56
N LEU A 332 22.01 -5.85 6.74
CA LEU A 332 21.57 -4.55 6.22
C LEU A 332 21.14 -3.61 7.34
N PHE A 333 20.44 -4.11 8.36
CA PHE A 333 20.04 -3.32 9.53
C PHE A 333 21.25 -2.81 10.32
N LYS A 334 22.25 -3.67 10.55
CA LYS A 334 23.51 -3.27 11.19
C LYS A 334 24.23 -2.19 10.38
N GLN A 335 24.27 -2.32 9.06
CA GLN A 335 24.85 -1.33 8.15
C GLN A 335 24.11 0.02 8.24
N GLY A 336 22.76 0.01 8.23
CA GLY A 336 21.96 1.22 8.38
C GLY A 336 22.15 1.91 9.73
N ILE A 337 22.15 1.15 10.82
CA ILE A 337 22.41 1.68 12.16
C ILE A 337 23.84 2.30 12.24
N ASN A 338 24.81 1.70 11.58
CA ASN A 338 26.16 2.25 11.54
C ASN A 338 26.20 3.62 10.81
N VAL A 339 25.50 3.75 9.68
CA VAL A 339 25.35 5.05 8.98
C VAL A 339 24.66 6.07 9.89
N PHE A 340 23.55 5.70 10.54
CA PHE A 340 22.80 6.57 11.45
C PHE A 340 23.68 7.09 12.61
N LYS A 341 24.52 6.26 13.20
CA LYS A 341 25.42 6.68 14.30
C LYS A 341 26.37 7.82 13.91
N HIS A 342 26.76 7.93 12.65
CA HIS A 342 27.63 9.01 12.16
C HIS A 342 26.85 10.26 11.74
N HIS A 343 25.55 10.15 11.43
CA HIS A 343 24.67 11.25 11.05
C HIS A 343 23.34 11.25 11.81
N PRO A 344 23.35 11.28 13.17
CA PRO A 344 22.15 10.98 13.95
C PRO A 344 21.09 12.08 13.90
N VAL A 345 21.45 13.35 13.71
CA VAL A 345 20.53 14.49 13.86
C VAL A 345 19.70 14.69 12.60
N MET A 346 20.33 14.90 11.46
CA MET A 346 19.68 15.24 10.20
C MET A 346 19.68 14.10 9.16
N GLY A 347 20.43 13.02 9.43
CA GLY A 347 20.57 11.91 8.49
C GLY A 347 21.43 12.24 7.28
N VAL A 348 21.35 11.40 6.23
CA VAL A 348 22.22 11.49 5.04
C VAL A 348 21.47 11.85 3.75
N GLY A 349 20.13 11.84 3.75
CA GLY A 349 19.31 11.95 2.55
C GLY A 349 19.29 10.66 1.71
N LYS A 350 18.22 10.45 0.94
CA LYS A 350 18.00 9.19 0.20
C LYS A 350 19.10 8.91 -0.82
N GLY A 351 19.51 9.90 -1.62
CA GLY A 351 20.52 9.72 -2.66
C GLY A 351 21.93 9.43 -2.14
N ASN A 352 22.19 9.68 -0.86
CA ASN A 352 23.50 9.48 -0.27
C ASN A 352 23.67 8.17 0.52
N ILE A 353 22.61 7.34 0.62
CA ILE A 353 22.64 6.08 1.40
C ILE A 353 23.82 5.20 0.99
N GLN A 354 23.99 4.95 -0.32
CA GLN A 354 25.04 4.05 -0.80
C GLN A 354 26.44 4.60 -0.55
N LYS A 355 26.63 5.91 -0.75
CA LYS A 355 27.91 6.59 -0.51
C LYS A 355 28.34 6.48 0.95
N TYR A 356 27.47 6.89 1.87
CA TYR A 356 27.78 6.82 3.32
C TYR A 356 27.74 5.38 3.83
N GLY A 357 26.88 4.54 3.25
CA GLY A 357 26.86 3.11 3.53
C GLY A 357 28.19 2.45 3.22
N ASN A 358 28.78 2.70 2.07
CA ASN A 358 30.10 2.20 1.70
C ASN A 358 31.20 2.80 2.57
N ARG A 359 31.14 4.12 2.85
CA ARG A 359 32.13 4.81 3.68
C ARG A 359 32.24 4.22 5.09
N TYR A 360 31.11 3.91 5.72
CA TYR A 360 31.09 3.45 7.11
C TYR A 360 31.02 1.93 7.28
N ASN A 361 30.86 1.16 6.20
CA ASN A 361 30.78 -0.30 6.22
C ASN A 361 31.87 -0.96 5.36
N ASN A 362 33.06 -0.34 5.21
CA ASN A 362 34.21 -0.89 4.49
C ASN A 362 33.91 -1.31 3.05
N ASN A 363 33.19 -0.49 2.29
CA ASN A 363 32.76 -0.73 0.92
C ASN A 363 31.95 -2.02 0.71
N LYS A 364 31.25 -2.50 1.76
CA LYS A 364 30.49 -3.76 1.71
C LYS A 364 28.98 -3.57 1.52
N MET A 365 28.52 -2.36 1.24
CA MET A 365 27.11 -2.12 0.99
C MET A 365 26.76 -2.41 -0.45
N LYS A 366 26.04 -3.50 -0.67
CA LYS A 366 25.62 -3.98 -2.02
C LYS A 366 24.38 -3.24 -2.54
N TYR A 367 23.51 -2.75 -1.65
CA TYR A 367 22.21 -2.16 -2.00
C TYR A 367 22.11 -0.73 -1.49
N SER A 368 21.33 0.10 -2.19
CA SER A 368 21.01 1.49 -1.80
C SER A 368 19.83 1.59 -0.83
N ASP A 369 19.53 0.53 -0.10
CA ASP A 369 18.44 0.48 0.87
C ASP A 369 18.69 -0.58 1.98
N PHE A 370 17.82 -0.58 3.00
CA PHE A 370 17.95 -1.45 4.16
C PHE A 370 16.82 -2.48 4.27
N HIS A 371 15.94 -2.60 3.28
CA HIS A 371 14.72 -3.42 3.35
C HIS A 371 13.92 -3.23 4.65
N ASN A 372 13.88 -1.99 5.16
CA ASN A 372 13.11 -1.60 6.32
C ASN A 372 12.78 -0.11 6.21
N GLY A 373 11.48 0.21 6.07
CA GLY A 373 11.02 1.57 5.84
C GLY A 373 11.30 2.51 7.01
N TYR A 374 11.21 2.03 8.25
CA TYR A 374 11.46 2.85 9.44
C TYR A 374 12.95 3.20 9.58
N LEU A 375 13.83 2.20 9.39
CA LEU A 375 15.26 2.43 9.39
C LEU A 375 15.69 3.35 8.24
N THR A 376 15.05 3.21 7.08
CA THR A 376 15.30 4.10 5.93
C THR A 376 14.93 5.54 6.27
N ILE A 377 13.77 5.79 6.93
CA ILE A 377 13.39 7.13 7.40
C ILE A 377 14.44 7.65 8.40
N LEU A 378 14.83 6.83 9.37
CA LEU A 378 15.80 7.22 10.40
C LEU A 378 17.16 7.60 9.79
N VAL A 379 17.65 6.80 8.84
CA VAL A 379 18.96 7.06 8.18
C VAL A 379 18.88 8.26 7.24
N CYS A 380 17.79 8.39 6.47
CA CYS A 380 17.66 9.49 5.51
C CYS A 380 17.43 10.84 6.17
N SER A 381 16.56 10.89 7.19
CA SER A 381 16.06 12.14 7.78
C SER A 381 16.63 12.42 9.18
N GLY A 382 17.45 11.51 9.72
CA GLY A 382 17.95 11.59 11.09
C GLY A 382 16.84 11.50 12.14
N LEU A 383 17.21 11.80 13.39
CA LEU A 383 16.28 11.78 14.52
C LEU A 383 15.19 12.86 14.39
N ILE A 384 15.54 14.04 13.85
CA ILE A 384 14.58 15.14 13.68
C ILE A 384 13.46 14.71 12.73
N GLY A 385 13.79 14.27 11.51
CA GLY A 385 12.78 13.82 10.56
C GLY A 385 12.02 12.59 11.04
N PHE A 386 12.70 11.64 11.68
CA PHE A 386 12.04 10.46 12.26
C PHE A 386 11.00 10.82 13.33
N LEU A 387 11.32 11.75 14.25
CA LEU A 387 10.37 12.19 15.29
C LEU A 387 9.19 12.96 14.71
N LEU A 388 9.39 13.79 13.67
CA LEU A 388 8.32 14.46 12.96
C LEU A 388 7.37 13.46 12.30
N PHE A 389 7.93 12.45 11.62
CA PHE A 389 7.13 11.39 11.01
C PHE A 389 6.41 10.53 12.06
N ALA A 390 7.09 10.17 13.13
CA ALA A 390 6.50 9.40 14.24
C ALA A 390 5.37 10.17 14.93
N GLY A 391 5.53 11.47 15.16
CA GLY A 391 4.46 12.34 15.70
C GLY A 391 3.21 12.33 14.83
N PHE A 392 3.38 12.49 13.51
CA PHE A 392 2.28 12.33 12.56
C PHE A 392 1.61 10.95 12.66
N ALA A 393 2.42 9.89 12.61
CA ALA A 393 1.92 8.52 12.62
C ALA A 393 1.16 8.19 13.92
N VAL A 394 1.66 8.60 15.08
CA VAL A 394 0.99 8.41 16.38
C VAL A 394 -0.34 9.15 16.45
N CYS A 395 -0.35 10.44 16.06
CA CYS A 395 -1.58 11.24 16.09
C CYS A 395 -2.66 10.66 15.18
N LEU A 396 -2.30 10.25 13.96
CA LEU A 396 -3.23 9.68 13.01
C LEU A 396 -3.71 8.29 13.44
N SER A 397 -2.81 7.42 13.90
CA SER A 397 -3.14 6.08 14.39
C SER A 397 -4.08 6.13 15.60
N TYR A 398 -3.82 7.01 16.57
CA TYR A 398 -4.71 7.20 17.70
C TYR A 398 -6.13 7.55 17.26
N ARG A 399 -6.27 8.47 16.31
CA ARG A 399 -7.58 8.85 15.78
C ARG A 399 -8.27 7.70 15.04
N MET A 400 -7.55 6.97 14.19
CA MET A 400 -8.09 5.81 13.46
C MET A 400 -8.58 4.74 14.43
N ILE A 401 -7.78 4.39 15.45
CA ILE A 401 -8.15 3.41 16.47
C ILE A 401 -9.38 3.86 17.25
N LYS A 402 -9.42 5.12 17.68
CA LYS A 402 -10.59 5.69 18.36
C LYS A 402 -11.86 5.59 17.51
N CYS A 403 -11.78 5.94 16.23
CA CYS A 403 -12.93 5.82 15.31
C CYS A 403 -13.33 4.37 15.07
N LEU A 404 -12.37 3.47 14.95
CA LEU A 404 -12.61 2.04 14.68
C LEU A 404 -13.34 1.34 15.85
N PHE A 405 -12.95 1.66 17.09
CA PHE A 405 -13.47 1.00 18.30
C PHE A 405 -14.48 1.85 19.08
N SER A 406 -14.98 2.95 18.52
CA SER A 406 -16.02 3.76 19.18
C SER A 406 -17.26 2.93 19.47
N VAL A 407 -17.82 3.09 20.68
CA VAL A 407 -19.05 2.41 21.14
C VAL A 407 -20.26 2.77 20.26
N LYS A 408 -20.32 4.01 19.79
CA LYS A 408 -21.27 4.41 18.74
C LYS A 408 -20.47 4.38 17.43
N PRO A 409 -20.77 3.45 16.51
CA PRO A 409 -20.06 3.43 15.25
C PRO A 409 -20.26 4.77 14.54
N VAL A 410 -19.24 5.60 14.61
CA VAL A 410 -19.20 6.88 13.92
C VAL A 410 -19.29 6.64 12.42
N ILE A 411 -18.76 5.48 11.98
CA ILE A 411 -18.69 5.08 10.59
C ILE A 411 -19.49 3.80 10.41
N LYS A 412 -20.60 3.90 9.65
CA LYS A 412 -21.47 2.77 9.34
C LYS A 412 -21.08 2.02 8.05
N ASP A 413 -19.96 2.38 7.43
CA ASP A 413 -19.52 1.77 6.17
C ASP A 413 -18.49 0.65 6.45
N ASP A 414 -18.75 -0.55 5.94
CA ASP A 414 -17.92 -1.74 6.11
C ASP A 414 -16.55 -1.63 5.39
N ALA A 415 -16.33 -0.64 4.53
CA ALA A 415 -15.06 -0.41 3.86
C ALA A 415 -14.00 0.19 4.80
N PHE A 416 -14.38 1.04 5.75
CA PHE A 416 -13.42 1.67 6.67
C PHE A 416 -12.60 0.67 7.49
N PRO A 417 -13.19 -0.37 8.11
CA PRO A 417 -12.41 -1.41 8.80
C PRO A 417 -11.43 -2.12 7.89
N CYS A 418 -11.79 -2.38 6.63
CA CYS A 418 -10.89 -2.98 5.65
C CYS A 418 -9.71 -2.05 5.33
N ILE A 419 -9.96 -0.75 5.16
CA ILE A 419 -8.91 0.25 4.93
C ILE A 419 -7.95 0.32 6.12
N VAL A 420 -8.46 0.40 7.35
CA VAL A 420 -7.64 0.44 8.57
C VAL A 420 -6.85 -0.86 8.74
N SER A 421 -7.44 -2.00 8.42
CA SER A 421 -6.75 -3.30 8.45
C SER A 421 -5.61 -3.38 7.43
N PHE A 422 -5.82 -2.82 6.23
CA PHE A 422 -4.76 -2.69 5.22
C PHE A 422 -3.62 -1.80 5.72
N ILE A 423 -3.93 -0.63 6.29
CA ILE A 423 -2.93 0.29 6.84
C ILE A 423 -2.10 -0.39 7.94
N ALA A 424 -2.75 -1.09 8.88
CA ALA A 424 -2.07 -1.83 9.94
C ALA A 424 -1.15 -2.93 9.38
N ALA A 425 -1.64 -3.72 8.43
CA ALA A 425 -0.84 -4.74 7.75
C ALA A 425 0.35 -4.13 7.00
N TYR A 426 0.14 -3.00 6.33
CA TYR A 426 1.19 -2.29 5.63
C TYR A 426 2.29 -1.76 6.57
N CYS A 427 1.92 -1.22 7.73
CA CYS A 427 2.90 -0.81 8.75
C CYS A 427 3.79 -1.98 9.20
N ILE A 428 3.26 -3.21 9.25
CA ILE A 428 4.07 -4.41 9.51
C ILE A 428 4.91 -4.79 8.28
N TYR A 429 4.37 -4.66 7.06
CA TYR A 429 5.10 -4.91 5.82
C TYR A 429 6.38 -4.08 5.71
N THR A 430 6.33 -2.83 6.12
CA THR A 430 7.48 -1.91 6.07
C THR A 430 8.59 -2.23 7.05
N LEU A 431 8.41 -3.19 7.97
CA LEU A 431 9.53 -3.79 8.73
C LEU A 431 10.42 -4.68 7.86
N PHE A 432 9.87 -5.18 6.74
CA PHE A 432 10.53 -6.12 5.83
C PHE A 432 10.85 -5.51 4.47
N GLU A 433 10.29 -4.33 4.16
CA GLU A 433 10.47 -3.64 2.88
C GLU A 433 10.66 -2.13 3.09
N LYS A 434 11.40 -1.47 2.17
CA LYS A 434 11.70 -0.03 2.25
C LYS A 434 10.52 0.91 1.96
N ALA A 435 9.38 0.36 1.56
CA ALA A 435 8.27 1.04 0.92
C ALA A 435 7.39 1.85 1.91
N MET A 436 7.93 2.86 2.61
CA MET A 436 7.15 3.75 3.49
C MET A 436 7.00 5.16 2.93
N VAL A 437 8.10 5.80 2.55
CA VAL A 437 8.14 7.20 2.11
C VAL A 437 9.13 7.41 0.97
N PHE A 438 10.36 6.89 1.09
CA PHE A 438 11.49 7.21 0.22
C PHE A 438 11.61 6.31 -1.02
N GLU A 439 10.50 6.11 -1.70
CA GLU A 439 10.45 5.36 -2.95
C GLU A 439 9.29 5.84 -3.81
N VAL A 440 9.56 6.11 -5.10
CA VAL A 440 8.51 6.39 -6.08
C VAL A 440 8.01 5.06 -6.61
N SER A 441 7.04 4.48 -5.94
CA SER A 441 6.49 3.18 -6.29
C SER A 441 4.99 3.09 -6.03
N PHE A 442 4.37 2.11 -6.69
CA PHE A 442 2.99 1.74 -6.41
C PHE A 442 2.77 1.43 -4.92
N MET A 443 3.70 0.70 -4.29
CA MET A 443 3.58 0.30 -2.89
C MET A 443 3.46 1.50 -1.95
N VAL A 444 4.31 2.50 -2.10
CA VAL A 444 4.27 3.72 -1.28
C VAL A 444 2.98 4.49 -1.56
N THR A 445 2.65 4.70 -2.83
CA THR A 445 1.54 5.56 -3.23
C THR A 445 0.19 4.98 -2.79
N ILE A 446 -0.01 3.65 -2.90
CA ILE A 446 -1.25 2.99 -2.44
C ILE A 446 -1.46 3.13 -0.93
N PHE A 447 -0.40 3.07 -0.13
CA PHE A 447 -0.49 3.27 1.31
C PHE A 447 -0.99 4.68 1.66
N TRP A 448 -0.39 5.72 1.06
CA TRP A 448 -0.80 7.10 1.30
C TRP A 448 -2.20 7.40 0.78
N LEU A 449 -2.58 6.77 -0.32
CA LEU A 449 -3.94 6.85 -0.86
C LEU A 449 -4.97 6.25 0.12
N PHE A 450 -4.70 5.07 0.67
CA PHE A 450 -5.59 4.44 1.66
C PHE A 450 -5.67 5.23 2.95
N LEU A 451 -4.56 5.85 3.40
CA LEU A 451 -4.60 6.80 4.53
C LEU A 451 -5.52 8.00 4.23
N GLY A 452 -5.47 8.54 3.04
CA GLY A 452 -6.33 9.63 2.60
C GLY A 452 -7.81 9.24 2.61
N TYR A 453 -8.16 8.05 2.11
CA TYR A 453 -9.53 7.54 2.19
C TYR A 453 -9.97 7.24 3.62
N ALA A 454 -9.10 6.72 4.49
CA ALA A 454 -9.42 6.59 5.90
C ALA A 454 -9.79 7.94 6.54
N CYS A 455 -9.02 8.99 6.23
CA CYS A 455 -9.33 10.35 6.69
C CYS A 455 -10.65 10.89 6.10
N THR A 456 -10.97 10.56 4.85
CA THR A 456 -12.26 10.91 4.23
C THR A 456 -13.43 10.27 4.97
N TYR A 457 -13.33 8.98 5.25
CA TYR A 457 -14.36 8.27 6.05
C TYR A 457 -14.50 8.86 7.45
N MET A 458 -13.40 9.17 8.12
CA MET A 458 -13.45 9.81 9.45
C MET A 458 -14.12 11.18 9.39
N ARG A 459 -13.82 11.98 8.37
CA ARG A 459 -14.38 13.33 8.19
C ARG A 459 -15.87 13.30 7.86
N SER A 460 -16.33 12.42 6.99
CA SER A 460 -17.73 12.34 6.54
C SER A 460 -18.70 12.00 7.67
N ASN A 461 -18.25 11.27 8.68
CA ASN A 461 -19.09 10.82 9.79
C ASN A 461 -19.18 11.82 10.96
N GLU A 462 -18.33 12.83 11.00
CA GLU A 462 -18.29 13.81 12.08
C GLU A 462 -19.02 15.12 11.70
N GLY A 463 -19.90 15.07 10.70
CA GLY A 463 -20.79 16.16 10.34
C GLY A 463 -20.12 17.39 9.70
N GLY A 464 -18.93 17.24 9.14
CA GLY A 464 -18.23 18.32 8.43
C GLY A 464 -17.66 19.45 9.31
N ASN A 465 -17.93 19.45 10.61
CA ASN A 465 -17.48 20.48 11.56
C ASN A 465 -16.09 20.16 12.13
N TYR A 466 -15.07 20.13 11.26
CA TYR A 466 -13.68 20.00 11.68
C TYR A 466 -12.98 21.34 11.72
N CYS A 467 -12.39 21.66 12.86
CA CYS A 467 -11.21 22.52 12.87
C CYS A 467 -9.98 21.62 12.67
N VAL A 468 -9.33 21.80 11.53
CA VAL A 468 -8.04 21.14 11.25
C VAL A 468 -6.96 22.06 11.76
N TYR A 469 -6.29 21.66 12.85
CA TYR A 469 -5.08 22.33 13.30
C TYR A 469 -3.87 21.65 12.69
N ALA A 470 -2.78 22.41 12.47
CA ALA A 470 -1.57 21.90 11.85
C ALA A 470 -1.00 20.64 12.54
N PHE A 471 -1.14 20.54 13.85
CA PHE A 471 -0.57 19.47 14.69
C PHE A 471 -1.59 18.65 15.47
N SER A 472 -2.86 19.05 15.47
CA SER A 472 -3.93 18.32 16.16
C SER A 472 -5.23 18.41 15.38
N SER A 473 -6.13 17.46 15.60
CA SER A 473 -7.53 17.56 15.20
C SER A 473 -8.34 17.72 16.50
N ARG A 474 -8.77 18.93 16.82
CA ARG A 474 -9.74 19.17 17.88
C ARG A 474 -11.15 19.17 17.32
N PHE A 475 -12.06 18.54 18.04
CA PHE A 475 -13.49 18.66 17.82
C PHE A 475 -13.96 19.92 18.53
N GLU A 476 -14.25 20.99 17.83
CA GLU A 476 -15.15 21.99 18.37
C GLU A 476 -16.58 21.61 17.95
N LYS A 477 -17.39 21.19 18.92
CA LYS A 477 -18.83 21.34 18.80
C LYS A 477 -19.07 22.83 18.66
N LYS A 478 -19.32 23.35 17.47
CA LYS A 478 -20.05 24.61 17.38
C LYS A 478 -21.40 24.36 18.04
N SER A 479 -21.61 24.98 19.19
CA SER A 479 -22.92 25.09 19.81
C SER A 479 -23.86 25.73 18.76
N VAL A 480 -24.85 24.98 18.35
CA VAL A 480 -25.94 25.44 17.47
C VAL A 480 -26.96 26.24 18.35
N ASP A 481 -26.57 26.71 19.49
CA ASP A 481 -27.39 27.51 20.38
C ASP A 481 -26.87 28.95 20.38
N ASP A 482 -27.30 29.75 19.38
CA ASP A 482 -27.50 31.20 19.53
C ASP A 482 -28.04 31.87 18.24
N LYS A 483 -29.09 31.33 17.66
CA LYS A 483 -29.95 32.11 16.76
C LYS A 483 -31.42 31.67 16.89
N GLY A 484 -31.98 31.90 18.03
CA GLY A 484 -33.40 31.58 18.24
C GLY A 484 -34.01 32.30 19.43
N ASN A 485 -33.68 33.59 19.68
CA ASN A 485 -34.48 34.44 20.51
C ASN A 485 -34.10 35.91 20.33
N ASN A 486 -34.57 36.50 19.27
CA ASN A 486 -34.83 37.94 19.21
C ASN A 486 -35.83 38.23 18.08
N THR A 487 -37.09 37.92 18.32
CA THR A 487 -38.23 38.63 17.73
C THR A 487 -39.30 38.75 18.78
N LYS A 488 -39.30 39.88 19.43
CA LYS A 488 -40.51 40.55 19.90
C LYS A 488 -40.58 41.85 19.14
#